data_1cc5fa43c3b0e4fd7842402e202a30cf
#
_entry.id   1cc5fa43c3b0e4fd7842402e202a30cf
#
_cell.length_a   1.000
_cell.length_b   1.000
_cell.length_c   1.000
_cell.angle_alpha   90.00
_cell.angle_beta   90.00
_cell.angle_gamma   90.00
#
_symmetry.space_group_name_H-M   'P 1'
#
loop_
_entity.id
_entity.type
_entity.pdbx_description
1 polymer ?
#
loop_
_entity_poly.entity_id
_entity_poly.type
_entity_poly.pdbx_seq_one_letter_code
_entity_poly.pdbx_strand_id
1 'polypeptide(L)'
;IQLGGNDPIKLGDSAIISEASGYDEINLNIGCPSPKVQNGEFGAVLMKNPKLVAQCIKSIKNKVKIPVSVKCRIGVDDMNEDKDLSAFIKEVSDSGCKVFIVHARKAWLKGLSPKENRNIPPLNYQRVYRLKEEFPDLEIIINGGLEKIEDSEKHLRFVDGVMMGRNVYEDPYQLLKVDPLIYGLPESLKTKRDILLEMIPYVMQQNNSGEKIQLVCKHFMGLAKGTKFAKNIRSSLARLHTFKRPEKKLIQIANQLG
;
A
#
# COMPACT_ATOMS: atom_id res chain seq x y z
N ILE A 1 3.03 8.24 4.88
CA ILE A 1 1.56 8.39 5.00
C ILE A 1 0.93 8.63 3.64
N GLN A 2 -0.35 8.19 3.42
CA GLN A 2 -1.10 8.52 2.21
C GLN A 2 -2.20 9.54 2.51
N LEU A 3 -2.20 10.63 1.74
CA LEU A 3 -3.23 11.67 1.78
C LEU A 3 -4.22 11.51 0.61
N GLY A 4 -5.46 11.93 0.82
CA GLY A 4 -6.50 12.00 -0.20
C GLY A 4 -7.21 13.34 -0.13
N GLY A 5 -7.32 14.02 -1.27
CA GLY A 5 -7.94 15.33 -1.39
C GLY A 5 -7.71 15.93 -2.78
N ASN A 6 -8.32 17.08 -3.03
CA ASN A 6 -8.22 17.84 -4.27
C ASN A 6 -7.98 19.35 -4.04
N ASP A 7 -7.83 19.76 -2.78
CA ASP A 7 -7.56 21.14 -2.40
C ASP A 7 -6.05 21.30 -2.12
N PRO A 8 -5.31 22.06 -2.95
CA PRO A 8 -3.87 22.22 -2.79
C PRO A 8 -3.46 22.82 -1.43
N ILE A 9 -4.26 23.77 -0.89
CA ILE A 9 -3.94 24.44 0.38
C ILE A 9 -4.06 23.43 1.52
N LYS A 10 -5.21 22.74 1.62
CA LYS A 10 -5.47 21.75 2.68
C LYS A 10 -4.50 20.57 2.62
N LEU A 11 -4.13 20.13 1.43
CA LEU A 11 -3.12 19.05 1.27
C LEU A 11 -1.74 19.53 1.72
N GLY A 12 -1.36 20.75 1.40
CA GLY A 12 -0.13 21.34 1.93
C GLY A 12 -0.11 21.49 3.44
N ASP A 13 -1.22 21.88 4.07
CA ASP A 13 -1.33 21.97 5.54
C ASP A 13 -1.30 20.59 6.20
N SER A 14 -1.99 19.62 5.60
CA SER A 14 -1.94 18.20 6.03
C SER A 14 -0.53 17.62 5.92
N ALA A 15 0.24 18.06 4.92
CA ALA A 15 1.62 17.62 4.74
C ALA A 15 2.54 18.10 5.88
N ILE A 16 2.39 19.35 6.33
CA ILE A 16 3.13 19.88 7.50
C ILE A 16 2.86 19.01 8.74
N ILE A 17 1.60 18.70 9.00
CA ILE A 17 1.20 17.86 10.13
C ILE A 17 1.82 16.46 10.00
N SER A 18 1.82 15.91 8.79
CA SER A 18 2.38 14.58 8.52
C SER A 18 3.89 14.53 8.78
N GLU A 19 4.64 15.51 8.26
CA GLU A 19 6.09 15.59 8.50
C GLU A 19 6.40 15.80 10.00
N ALA A 20 5.68 16.71 10.67
CA ALA A 20 5.83 16.93 12.12
C ALA A 20 5.46 15.69 12.97
N SER A 21 4.62 14.80 12.44
CA SER A 21 4.27 13.52 13.07
C SER A 21 5.32 12.41 12.82
N GLY A 22 6.43 12.71 12.14
CA GLY A 22 7.55 11.79 11.92
C GLY A 22 7.35 10.80 10.75
N TYR A 23 6.48 11.10 9.79
CA TYR A 23 6.40 10.29 8.56
C TYR A 23 7.55 10.64 7.62
N ASP A 24 8.13 9.61 6.98
CA ASP A 24 9.28 9.72 6.09
C ASP A 24 8.89 10.05 4.64
N GLU A 25 7.63 9.87 4.26
CA GLU A 25 7.11 10.11 2.91
C GLU A 25 5.63 10.49 2.94
N ILE A 26 5.23 11.35 2.00
CA ILE A 26 3.82 11.67 1.72
C ILE A 26 3.47 11.10 0.35
N ASN A 27 2.46 10.23 0.33
CA ASN A 27 1.90 9.70 -0.91
C ASN A 27 0.52 10.33 -1.20
N LEU A 28 0.30 10.84 -2.40
CA LEU A 28 -1.01 11.35 -2.82
C LEU A 28 -1.82 10.26 -3.53
N ASN A 29 -3.06 10.03 -3.06
CA ASN A 29 -3.97 9.05 -3.63
C ASN A 29 -4.67 9.57 -4.89
N ILE A 30 -4.28 9.07 -6.05
CA ILE A 30 -4.89 9.35 -7.36
C ILE A 30 -5.42 8.04 -8.00
N GLY A 31 -5.68 7.00 -7.21
CA GLY A 31 -6.03 5.69 -7.75
C GLY A 31 -7.30 5.04 -7.17
N CYS A 32 -7.88 5.59 -6.11
CA CYS A 32 -9.06 5.00 -5.45
C CYS A 32 -10.36 5.33 -6.22
N PRO A 33 -11.12 4.30 -6.70
CA PRO A 33 -12.37 4.51 -7.43
C PRO A 33 -13.61 4.40 -6.52
N SER A 34 -13.49 4.50 -5.19
CA SER A 34 -14.66 4.29 -4.32
C SER A 34 -15.68 5.43 -4.44
N PRO A 35 -16.99 5.16 -4.32
CA PRO A 35 -18.02 6.19 -4.40
C PRO A 35 -17.80 7.34 -3.41
N LYS A 36 -17.40 7.03 -2.18
CA LYS A 36 -17.08 8.06 -1.17
C LYS A 36 -15.98 9.01 -1.64
N VAL A 37 -14.97 8.48 -2.31
CA VAL A 37 -13.83 9.25 -2.82
C VAL A 37 -14.24 10.05 -4.05
N GLN A 38 -15.06 9.47 -4.94
CA GLN A 38 -15.62 10.16 -6.10
C GLN A 38 -16.51 11.35 -5.70
N ASN A 39 -17.39 11.16 -4.71
CA ASN A 39 -18.25 12.25 -4.20
C ASN A 39 -17.44 13.39 -3.59
N GLY A 40 -16.25 13.13 -3.09
CA GLY A 40 -15.28 14.11 -2.63
C GLY A 40 -14.39 14.67 -3.75
N GLU A 41 -14.61 14.28 -5.00
CA GLU A 41 -13.85 14.69 -6.19
C GLU A 41 -12.34 14.46 -6.07
N PHE A 42 -11.92 13.38 -5.40
CA PHE A 42 -10.50 12.99 -5.28
C PHE A 42 -10.27 11.53 -5.62
N GLY A 43 -9.03 11.03 -5.50
CA GLY A 43 -8.65 9.67 -5.91
C GLY A 43 -8.61 9.49 -7.42
N ALA A 44 -9.16 8.38 -7.95
CA ALA A 44 -9.00 8.02 -9.36
C ALA A 44 -9.59 9.06 -10.34
N VAL A 45 -10.65 9.78 -9.96
CA VAL A 45 -11.25 10.84 -10.80
C VAL A 45 -10.25 11.95 -11.15
N LEU A 46 -9.28 12.23 -10.28
CA LEU A 46 -8.25 13.24 -10.50
C LEU A 46 -7.28 12.91 -11.64
N MET A 47 -7.21 11.67 -12.10
CA MET A 47 -6.45 11.36 -13.32
C MET A 47 -6.96 12.11 -14.54
N LYS A 48 -8.24 12.54 -14.55
CA LYS A 48 -8.83 13.38 -15.60
C LYS A 48 -8.45 14.87 -15.49
N ASN A 49 -7.80 15.28 -14.39
CA ASN A 49 -7.37 16.65 -14.16
C ASN A 49 -5.90 16.72 -13.67
N PRO A 50 -4.93 16.41 -14.54
CA PRO A 50 -3.51 16.36 -14.17
C PRO A 50 -2.98 17.71 -13.69
N LYS A 51 -3.50 18.82 -14.18
CA LYS A 51 -3.10 20.18 -13.74
C LYS A 51 -3.43 20.44 -12.27
N LEU A 52 -4.60 20.00 -11.80
CA LEU A 52 -4.96 20.11 -10.39
C LEU A 52 -4.07 19.22 -9.52
N VAL A 53 -3.76 18.01 -9.98
CA VAL A 53 -2.82 17.14 -9.27
C VAL A 53 -1.42 17.78 -9.18
N ALA A 54 -0.94 18.39 -10.25
CA ALA A 54 0.33 19.11 -10.27
C ALA A 54 0.33 20.28 -9.28
N GLN A 55 -0.76 21.05 -9.18
CA GLN A 55 -0.92 22.11 -8.17
C GLN A 55 -0.87 21.55 -6.73
N CYS A 56 -1.54 20.41 -6.47
CA CYS A 56 -1.51 19.74 -5.18
C CYS A 56 -0.08 19.32 -4.82
N ILE A 57 0.63 18.68 -5.73
CA ILE A 57 2.03 18.26 -5.53
C ILE A 57 2.92 19.45 -5.25
N LYS A 58 2.82 20.51 -6.04
CA LYS A 58 3.61 21.73 -5.84
C LYS A 58 3.34 22.36 -4.47
N SER A 59 2.07 22.41 -4.04
CA SER A 59 1.69 22.93 -2.71
C SER A 59 2.29 22.10 -1.58
N ILE A 60 2.23 20.78 -1.66
CA ILE A 60 2.83 19.88 -0.67
C ILE A 60 4.34 20.09 -0.63
N LYS A 61 5.03 19.97 -1.77
CA LYS A 61 6.50 20.09 -1.86
C LYS A 61 7.05 21.43 -1.38
N ASN A 62 6.30 22.50 -1.53
CA ASN A 62 6.70 23.82 -1.03
C ASN A 62 6.65 23.93 0.49
N LYS A 63 5.96 23.02 1.19
CA LYS A 63 5.73 23.09 2.63
C LYS A 63 6.51 22.04 3.45
N VAL A 64 7.01 20.97 2.79
CA VAL A 64 7.72 19.87 3.46
C VAL A 64 9.02 19.52 2.74
N LYS A 65 9.94 18.87 3.47
CA LYS A 65 11.23 18.41 2.94
C LYS A 65 11.23 16.91 2.62
N ILE A 66 10.32 16.15 3.22
CA ILE A 66 10.21 14.70 2.99
C ILE A 66 9.72 14.42 1.54
N PRO A 67 10.08 13.26 0.97
CA PRO A 67 9.66 12.84 -0.36
C PRO A 67 8.15 12.87 -0.56
N VAL A 68 7.74 13.22 -1.79
CA VAL A 68 6.33 13.22 -2.20
C VAL A 68 6.16 12.33 -3.42
N SER A 69 5.30 11.33 -3.29
CA SER A 69 4.97 10.38 -4.35
C SER A 69 3.49 10.41 -4.73
N VAL A 70 3.16 9.84 -5.88
CA VAL A 70 1.78 9.70 -6.37
C VAL A 70 1.45 8.24 -6.57
N LYS A 71 0.28 7.78 -6.07
CA LYS A 71 -0.26 6.47 -6.39
C LYS A 71 -1.46 6.59 -7.32
N CYS A 72 -1.30 6.13 -8.56
CA CYS A 72 -2.31 6.23 -9.60
C CYS A 72 -2.66 4.88 -10.23
N ARG A 73 -3.44 4.91 -11.31
CA ARG A 73 -3.76 3.78 -12.19
C ARG A 73 -3.24 4.03 -13.60
N ILE A 74 -3.41 3.06 -14.52
CA ILE A 74 -3.04 3.24 -15.93
C ILE A 74 -4.09 4.02 -16.72
N GLY A 75 -5.19 4.43 -16.10
CA GLY A 75 -6.27 5.23 -16.69
C GLY A 75 -7.57 5.05 -15.92
N VAL A 76 -8.56 5.87 -16.29
CA VAL A 76 -9.91 5.89 -15.71
C VAL A 76 -10.93 5.92 -16.82
N ASP A 77 -11.97 5.08 -16.75
CA ASP A 77 -13.05 5.00 -17.74
C ASP A 77 -12.52 4.95 -19.18
N ASP A 78 -12.88 5.93 -20.02
CA ASP A 78 -12.55 5.99 -21.45
C ASP A 78 -11.14 6.54 -21.75
N MET A 79 -10.35 6.92 -20.72
CA MET A 79 -8.99 7.39 -20.94
C MET A 79 -8.17 6.39 -21.74
N ASN A 80 -7.38 6.90 -22.67
CA ASN A 80 -6.42 6.11 -23.42
C ASN A 80 -5.22 5.77 -22.53
N GLU A 81 -4.94 4.48 -22.34
CA GLU A 81 -3.89 4.02 -21.43
C GLU A 81 -2.48 4.48 -21.83
N ASP A 82 -2.22 4.67 -23.12
CA ASP A 82 -0.93 5.14 -23.61
C ASP A 82 -0.83 6.67 -23.54
N LYS A 83 -1.65 7.36 -24.32
CA LYS A 83 -1.57 8.82 -24.48
C LYS A 83 -1.89 9.58 -23.19
N ASP A 84 -3.01 9.25 -22.53
CA ASP A 84 -3.48 10.04 -21.40
C ASP A 84 -2.68 9.74 -20.12
N LEU A 85 -2.19 8.49 -19.95
CA LEU A 85 -1.30 8.18 -18.84
C LEU A 85 0.04 8.92 -18.99
N SER A 86 0.66 8.90 -20.17
CA SER A 86 1.94 9.60 -20.39
C SER A 86 1.77 11.11 -20.18
N ALA A 87 0.67 11.70 -20.67
CA ALA A 87 0.36 13.11 -20.43
C ALA A 87 0.17 13.43 -18.94
N PHE A 88 -0.54 12.57 -18.21
CA PHE A 88 -0.73 12.70 -16.76
C PHE A 88 0.61 12.64 -16.02
N ILE A 89 1.44 11.64 -16.30
CA ILE A 89 2.75 11.48 -15.64
C ILE A 89 3.64 12.68 -15.94
N LYS A 90 3.69 13.13 -17.21
CA LYS A 90 4.48 14.31 -17.59
C LYS A 90 4.05 15.57 -16.80
N GLU A 91 2.78 15.92 -16.81
CA GLU A 91 2.26 17.12 -16.12
C GLU A 91 2.59 17.09 -14.62
N VAL A 92 2.39 15.93 -13.97
CA VAL A 92 2.64 15.78 -12.54
C VAL A 92 4.14 15.74 -12.23
N SER A 93 4.96 15.14 -13.07
CA SER A 93 6.42 15.11 -12.89
C SER A 93 7.06 16.48 -13.08
N ASP A 94 6.53 17.29 -13.99
CA ASP A 94 6.97 18.68 -14.21
C ASP A 94 6.72 19.57 -12.98
N SER A 95 5.73 19.20 -12.11
CA SER A 95 5.51 19.85 -10.81
C SER A 95 6.51 19.43 -9.72
N GLY A 96 7.42 18.50 -10.04
CA GLY A 96 8.50 18.03 -9.19
C GLY A 96 8.26 16.68 -8.51
N CYS A 97 7.17 15.96 -8.81
CA CYS A 97 7.00 14.56 -8.37
C CYS A 97 7.96 13.65 -9.16
N LYS A 98 8.75 12.82 -8.45
CA LYS A 98 9.70 11.91 -9.07
C LYS A 98 9.34 10.44 -8.90
N VAL A 99 8.42 10.11 -7.99
CA VAL A 99 8.06 8.74 -7.62
C VAL A 99 6.59 8.47 -7.92
N PHE A 100 6.32 7.46 -8.75
CA PHE A 100 4.98 7.06 -9.16
C PHE A 100 4.72 5.59 -8.89
N ILE A 101 3.70 5.29 -8.08
CA ILE A 101 3.23 3.93 -7.84
C ILE A 101 2.03 3.69 -8.75
N VAL A 102 2.20 2.83 -9.76
CA VAL A 102 1.21 2.63 -10.82
C VAL A 102 0.52 1.28 -10.66
N HIS A 103 -0.79 1.31 -10.32
CA HIS A 103 -1.60 0.10 -10.37
C HIS A 103 -1.89 -0.26 -11.83
N ALA A 104 -1.39 -1.40 -12.29
CA ALA A 104 -1.44 -1.84 -13.68
C ALA A 104 -2.85 -2.25 -14.17
N ARG A 105 -3.90 -1.56 -13.71
CA ARG A 105 -5.30 -1.71 -14.14
C ARG A 105 -5.95 -0.35 -14.30
N LYS A 106 -6.84 -0.21 -15.28
CA LYS A 106 -7.77 0.91 -15.32
C LYS A 106 -8.71 0.91 -14.11
N ALA A 107 -9.28 2.06 -13.80
CA ALA A 107 -10.41 2.16 -12.89
C ALA A 107 -11.69 2.49 -13.65
N TRP A 108 -12.77 1.82 -13.31
CA TRP A 108 -14.12 2.19 -13.73
C TRP A 108 -14.82 2.90 -12.58
N LEU A 109 -15.19 4.14 -12.79
CA LEU A 109 -15.86 4.95 -11.76
C LEU A 109 -17.31 4.53 -11.56
N LYS A 110 -17.95 3.99 -12.60
CA LYS A 110 -19.31 3.46 -12.54
C LYS A 110 -19.33 1.98 -12.86
N GLY A 111 -20.32 1.26 -12.32
CA GLY A 111 -20.58 -0.14 -12.64
C GLY A 111 -19.74 -1.17 -11.89
N LEU A 112 -18.64 -0.76 -11.22
CA LEU A 112 -17.79 -1.66 -10.44
C LEU A 112 -17.55 -1.13 -9.03
N SER A 113 -17.71 -2.01 -8.05
CA SER A 113 -17.27 -1.71 -6.66
C SER A 113 -15.74 -1.56 -6.58
N PRO A 114 -15.20 -0.98 -5.49
CA PRO A 114 -13.76 -0.91 -5.28
C PRO A 114 -13.06 -2.28 -5.25
N LYS A 115 -13.76 -3.34 -4.82
CA LYS A 115 -13.25 -4.71 -4.84
C LYS A 115 -13.15 -5.24 -6.27
N GLU A 116 -14.19 -5.05 -7.07
CA GLU A 116 -14.23 -5.45 -8.47
C GLU A 116 -13.21 -4.70 -9.32
N ASN A 117 -13.04 -3.40 -9.09
CA ASN A 117 -12.00 -2.57 -9.72
C ASN A 117 -10.55 -3.05 -9.45
N ARG A 118 -10.34 -3.92 -8.47
CA ARG A 118 -9.04 -4.55 -8.21
C ARG A 118 -8.87 -5.92 -8.88
N ASN A 119 -9.93 -6.48 -9.43
CA ASN A 119 -9.92 -7.87 -9.92
C ASN A 119 -10.38 -7.99 -11.36
N ILE A 120 -11.46 -7.27 -11.77
CA ILE A 120 -12.10 -7.42 -13.08
C ILE A 120 -11.35 -6.73 -14.21
N PRO A 121 -10.94 -5.43 -14.12
CA PRO A 121 -10.19 -4.83 -15.21
C PRO A 121 -8.89 -5.61 -15.45
N PRO A 122 -8.49 -5.87 -16.71
CA PRO A 122 -7.29 -6.64 -16.99
C PRO A 122 -6.03 -5.95 -16.47
N LEU A 123 -5.04 -6.74 -16.08
CA LEU A 123 -3.70 -6.25 -15.77
C LEU A 123 -2.96 -5.95 -17.07
N ASN A 124 -2.35 -4.77 -17.15
CA ASN A 124 -1.49 -4.37 -18.26
C ASN A 124 -0.10 -3.95 -17.72
N TYR A 125 0.71 -4.94 -17.38
CA TYR A 125 2.08 -4.70 -16.90
C TYR A 125 2.97 -4.07 -17.98
N GLN A 126 2.76 -4.47 -19.25
CA GLN A 126 3.53 -3.93 -20.38
C GLN A 126 3.37 -2.42 -20.49
N ARG A 127 2.18 -1.89 -20.17
CA ARG A 127 1.99 -0.43 -20.16
C ARG A 127 2.85 0.27 -19.11
N VAL A 128 3.03 -0.35 -17.93
CA VAL A 128 3.86 0.22 -16.86
C VAL A 128 5.35 0.11 -17.22
N TYR A 129 5.76 -0.96 -17.88
CA TYR A 129 7.15 -1.08 -18.36
C TYR A 129 7.49 -0.02 -19.40
N ARG A 130 6.61 0.16 -20.42
CA ARG A 130 6.78 1.25 -21.40
C ARG A 130 6.80 2.63 -20.74
N LEU A 131 6.01 2.81 -19.65
CA LEU A 131 6.05 4.08 -18.92
C LEU A 131 7.44 4.36 -18.33
N LYS A 132 8.12 3.35 -17.80
CA LYS A 132 9.52 3.50 -17.33
C LYS A 132 10.47 3.82 -18.48
N GLU A 133 10.29 3.21 -19.64
CA GLU A 133 11.08 3.52 -20.85
C GLU A 133 10.85 4.96 -21.33
N GLU A 134 9.59 5.44 -21.29
CA GLU A 134 9.21 6.80 -21.65
C GLU A 134 9.76 7.85 -20.67
N PHE A 135 9.91 7.50 -19.40
CA PHE A 135 10.34 8.38 -18.30
C PHE A 135 11.48 7.75 -17.49
N PRO A 136 12.66 7.58 -18.07
CA PRO A 136 13.79 6.86 -17.43
C PRO A 136 14.28 7.52 -16.13
N ASP A 137 14.10 8.84 -15.98
CA ASP A 137 14.53 9.61 -14.80
C ASP A 137 13.50 9.60 -13.66
N LEU A 138 12.33 9.00 -13.86
CA LEU A 138 11.31 8.84 -12.83
C LEU A 138 11.42 7.47 -12.17
N GLU A 139 11.16 7.42 -10.89
CA GLU A 139 11.01 6.16 -10.13
C GLU A 139 9.60 5.61 -10.35
N ILE A 140 9.50 4.52 -11.09
CA ILE A 140 8.24 3.86 -11.42
C ILE A 140 8.13 2.56 -10.62
N ILE A 141 7.12 2.50 -9.75
CA ILE A 141 6.83 1.35 -8.90
C ILE A 141 5.57 0.67 -9.41
N ILE A 142 5.66 -0.60 -9.77
CA ILE A 142 4.51 -1.36 -10.26
C ILE A 142 3.66 -1.91 -9.11
N ASN A 143 2.34 -1.92 -9.30
CA ASN A 143 1.39 -2.47 -8.34
C ASN A 143 0.25 -3.21 -9.06
N GLY A 144 -0.36 -4.17 -8.38
CA GLY A 144 -1.57 -4.90 -8.83
C GLY A 144 -1.31 -6.34 -9.24
N GLY A 145 -2.13 -7.26 -8.72
CA GLY A 145 -2.08 -8.69 -9.06
C GLY A 145 -0.87 -9.47 -8.56
N LEU A 146 0.04 -8.85 -7.82
CA LEU A 146 1.24 -9.48 -7.30
C LEU A 146 0.88 -10.35 -6.09
N GLU A 147 1.12 -11.66 -6.20
CA GLU A 147 0.70 -12.62 -5.19
C GLU A 147 1.85 -13.16 -4.34
N LYS A 148 3.03 -13.27 -4.92
CA LYS A 148 4.22 -13.82 -4.28
C LYS A 148 5.41 -12.88 -4.43
N ILE A 149 6.34 -12.94 -3.47
CA ILE A 149 7.58 -12.16 -3.54
C ILE A 149 8.42 -12.57 -4.76
N GLU A 150 8.43 -13.86 -5.10
CA GLU A 150 9.17 -14.40 -6.24
C GLU A 150 8.70 -13.81 -7.59
N ASP A 151 7.44 -13.39 -7.68
CA ASP A 151 6.93 -12.72 -8.89
C ASP A 151 7.46 -11.29 -9.01
N SER A 152 7.82 -10.66 -7.89
CA SER A 152 8.36 -9.29 -7.87
C SER A 152 9.68 -9.16 -8.63
N GLU A 153 10.55 -10.16 -8.55
CA GLU A 153 11.85 -10.17 -9.24
C GLU A 153 11.72 -10.00 -10.76
N LYS A 154 10.67 -10.60 -11.35
CA LYS A 154 10.41 -10.48 -12.79
C LYS A 154 10.10 -9.04 -13.19
N HIS A 155 9.38 -8.31 -12.35
CA HIS A 155 9.00 -6.92 -12.60
C HIS A 155 10.17 -5.96 -12.40
N LEU A 156 11.04 -6.22 -11.41
CA LEU A 156 12.20 -5.39 -11.11
C LEU A 156 13.23 -5.30 -12.25
N ARG A 157 13.12 -6.15 -13.28
CA ARG A 157 13.91 -6.04 -14.50
C ARG A 157 13.46 -4.89 -15.41
N PHE A 158 12.28 -4.34 -15.19
CA PHE A 158 11.64 -3.36 -16.07
C PHE A 158 11.25 -2.06 -15.35
N VAL A 159 11.18 -2.07 -14.02
CA VAL A 159 10.76 -0.93 -13.18
C VAL A 159 11.62 -0.85 -11.94
N ASP A 160 11.57 0.29 -11.25
CA ASP A 160 12.45 0.57 -10.10
C ASP A 160 11.97 -0.07 -8.80
N GLY A 161 10.70 -0.46 -8.73
CA GLY A 161 10.14 -1.02 -7.51
C GLY A 161 8.84 -1.78 -7.72
N VAL A 162 8.45 -2.52 -6.69
CA VAL A 162 7.23 -3.33 -6.67
C VAL A 162 6.46 -3.04 -5.38
N MET A 163 5.16 -2.72 -5.50
CA MET A 163 4.27 -2.58 -4.36
C MET A 163 3.30 -3.75 -4.28
N MET A 164 3.38 -4.52 -3.22
CA MET A 164 2.41 -5.55 -2.86
C MET A 164 1.43 -5.01 -1.81
N GLY A 165 0.20 -5.50 -1.81
CA GLY A 165 -0.83 -5.06 -0.88
C GLY A 165 -1.50 -6.23 -0.16
N ARG A 166 -2.67 -6.65 -0.65
CA ARG A 166 -3.55 -7.64 0.01
C ARG A 166 -2.84 -8.95 0.35
N ASN A 167 -2.05 -9.48 -0.56
CA ASN A 167 -1.43 -10.79 -0.37
C ASN A 167 -0.39 -10.79 0.76
N VAL A 168 0.37 -9.71 0.95
CA VAL A 168 1.26 -9.55 2.11
C VAL A 168 0.48 -9.37 3.42
N TYR A 169 -0.68 -8.71 3.37
CA TYR A 169 -1.55 -8.59 4.54
C TYR A 169 -2.19 -9.93 4.92
N GLU A 170 -2.58 -10.73 3.93
CA GLU A 170 -3.15 -12.06 4.12
C GLU A 170 -2.10 -13.11 4.51
N ASP A 171 -0.85 -12.90 4.13
CA ASP A 171 0.30 -13.77 4.43
C ASP A 171 1.57 -12.94 4.65
N PRO A 172 1.69 -12.28 5.81
CA PRO A 172 2.85 -11.43 6.10
C PRO A 172 4.16 -12.23 6.22
N TYR A 173 4.08 -13.53 6.49
CA TYR A 173 5.26 -14.38 6.63
C TYR A 173 6.11 -14.45 5.34
N GLN A 174 5.50 -14.30 4.17
CA GLN A 174 6.23 -14.25 2.90
C GLN A 174 7.23 -13.10 2.80
N LEU A 175 7.06 -12.02 3.60
CA LEU A 175 8.00 -10.88 3.62
C LEU A 175 9.42 -11.27 4.05
N LEU A 176 9.61 -12.36 4.78
CA LEU A 176 10.96 -12.87 5.10
C LEU A 176 11.78 -13.23 3.87
N LYS A 177 11.13 -13.44 2.73
CA LYS A 177 11.79 -13.73 1.46
C LYS A 177 12.30 -12.47 0.73
N VAL A 178 11.92 -11.28 1.16
CA VAL A 178 12.32 -10.03 0.51
C VAL A 178 13.83 -9.84 0.59
N ASP A 179 14.38 -9.97 1.79
CA ASP A 179 15.81 -9.78 2.04
C ASP A 179 16.68 -10.70 1.18
N PRO A 180 16.49 -12.03 1.15
CA PRO A 180 17.33 -12.91 0.34
C PRO A 180 17.05 -12.79 -1.17
N LEU A 181 15.78 -12.65 -1.61
CA LEU A 181 15.45 -12.68 -3.03
C LEU A 181 15.69 -11.35 -3.73
N ILE A 182 15.47 -10.23 -3.04
CA ILE A 182 15.54 -8.89 -3.66
C ILE A 182 16.85 -8.19 -3.33
N TYR A 183 17.34 -8.34 -2.10
CA TYR A 183 18.53 -7.62 -1.64
C TYR A 183 19.79 -8.50 -1.51
N GLY A 184 19.68 -9.81 -1.75
CA GLY A 184 20.82 -10.73 -1.62
C GLY A 184 21.34 -10.88 -0.19
N LEU A 185 20.52 -10.55 0.81
CA LEU A 185 20.86 -10.67 2.23
C LEU A 185 20.63 -12.10 2.73
N PRO A 186 21.20 -12.47 3.89
CA PRO A 186 20.97 -13.79 4.47
C PRO A 186 19.49 -14.09 4.72
N GLU A 187 19.10 -15.35 4.53
CA GLU A 187 17.75 -15.82 4.83
C GLU A 187 17.47 -15.73 6.33
N SER A 188 16.28 -15.23 6.69
CA SER A 188 15.84 -15.22 8.08
C SER A 188 15.36 -16.60 8.53
N LEU A 189 15.86 -17.09 9.65
CA LEU A 189 15.44 -18.36 10.27
C LEU A 189 14.23 -18.19 11.20
N LYS A 190 13.65 -16.98 11.30
CA LYS A 190 12.49 -16.73 12.16
C LYS A 190 11.27 -17.55 11.71
N THR A 191 10.67 -18.22 12.65
CA THR A 191 9.39 -18.91 12.46
C THR A 191 8.20 -17.95 12.67
N LYS A 192 7.01 -18.35 12.25
CA LYS A 192 5.77 -17.60 12.58
C LYS A 192 5.56 -17.44 14.08
N ARG A 193 6.00 -18.45 14.85
CA ARG A 193 6.00 -18.44 16.32
C ARG A 193 6.88 -17.30 16.84
N ASP A 194 8.10 -17.20 16.35
CA ASP A 194 9.06 -16.19 16.81
C ASP A 194 8.57 -14.78 16.50
N ILE A 195 8.02 -14.56 15.31
CA ILE A 195 7.42 -13.29 14.92
C ILE A 195 6.29 -12.88 15.88
N LEU A 196 5.37 -13.80 16.20
CA LEU A 196 4.30 -13.49 17.13
C LEU A 196 4.83 -13.20 18.55
N LEU A 197 5.82 -13.97 19.02
CA LEU A 197 6.43 -13.72 20.33
C LEU A 197 7.09 -12.35 20.42
N GLU A 198 7.80 -11.92 19.38
CA GLU A 198 8.43 -10.60 19.30
C GLU A 198 7.39 -9.46 19.27
N MET A 199 6.19 -9.71 18.76
CA MET A 199 5.11 -8.72 18.72
C MET A 199 4.35 -8.57 20.05
N ILE A 200 4.44 -9.53 20.98
CA ILE A 200 3.70 -9.49 22.25
C ILE A 200 3.98 -8.21 23.06
N PRO A 201 5.23 -7.77 23.27
CA PRO A 201 5.50 -6.53 24.02
C PRO A 201 4.79 -5.31 23.42
N TYR A 202 4.82 -5.17 22.09
CA TYR A 202 4.10 -4.09 21.40
C TYR A 202 2.59 -4.16 21.61
N VAL A 203 1.99 -5.35 21.46
CA VAL A 203 0.56 -5.56 21.68
C VAL A 203 0.15 -5.18 23.09
N MET A 204 0.95 -5.58 24.08
CA MET A 204 0.68 -5.26 25.47
C MET A 204 0.87 -3.76 25.78
N GLN A 205 1.87 -3.12 25.18
CA GLN A 205 2.07 -1.68 25.29
C GLN A 205 0.85 -0.91 24.76
N GLN A 206 0.37 -1.25 23.54
CA GLN A 206 -0.81 -0.62 22.96
C GLN A 206 -2.06 -0.83 23.83
N ASN A 207 -2.25 -2.03 24.34
CA ASN A 207 -3.37 -2.33 25.25
C ASN A 207 -3.30 -1.49 26.54
N ASN A 208 -2.13 -1.33 27.13
CA ASN A 208 -1.92 -0.51 28.33
C ASN A 208 -2.12 0.99 28.04
N SER A 209 -1.89 1.44 26.81
CA SER A 209 -2.16 2.81 26.35
C SER A 209 -3.65 3.07 26.04
N GLY A 210 -4.54 2.08 26.27
CA GLY A 210 -5.98 2.21 26.08
C GLY A 210 -6.49 1.75 24.71
N GLU A 211 -5.61 1.26 23.83
CA GLU A 211 -6.03 0.71 22.54
C GLU A 211 -6.72 -0.65 22.71
N LYS A 212 -7.77 -0.87 21.94
CA LYS A 212 -8.50 -2.14 21.95
C LYS A 212 -7.62 -3.25 21.37
N ILE A 213 -7.16 -4.16 22.20
CA ILE A 213 -6.21 -5.23 21.85
C ILE A 213 -6.59 -6.02 20.58
N GLN A 214 -7.89 -6.27 20.36
CA GLN A 214 -8.35 -6.96 19.17
C GLN A 214 -8.17 -6.14 17.89
N LEU A 215 -8.11 -4.80 17.95
CA LEU A 215 -7.82 -3.95 16.81
C LEU A 215 -6.35 -4.02 16.40
N VAL A 216 -5.46 -4.25 17.36
CA VAL A 216 -4.04 -4.51 17.08
C VAL A 216 -3.87 -5.92 16.53
N CYS A 217 -4.45 -6.92 17.19
CA CYS A 217 -4.27 -8.33 16.83
C CYS A 217 -4.91 -8.73 15.50
N LYS A 218 -5.89 -8.00 14.98
CA LYS A 218 -6.46 -8.28 13.64
C LYS A 218 -5.41 -8.26 12.53
N HIS A 219 -4.34 -7.49 12.71
CA HIS A 219 -3.26 -7.36 11.72
C HIS A 219 -2.29 -8.56 11.71
N PHE A 220 -2.36 -9.45 12.71
CA PHE A 220 -1.52 -10.67 12.80
C PHE A 220 -2.26 -11.93 12.33
N MET A 221 -3.53 -11.83 12.00
CA MET A 221 -4.34 -13.01 11.60
C MET A 221 -3.77 -13.73 10.37
N GLY A 222 -3.04 -13.01 9.51
CA GLY A 222 -2.35 -13.55 8.35
C GLY A 222 -1.26 -14.57 8.71
N LEU A 223 -0.62 -14.47 9.88
CA LEU A 223 0.37 -15.45 10.34
C LEU A 223 -0.20 -16.86 10.46
N ALA A 224 -1.50 -16.98 10.70
CA ALA A 224 -2.15 -18.28 10.78
C ALA A 224 -2.32 -19.00 9.42
N LYS A 225 -2.04 -18.32 8.29
CA LYS A 225 -2.22 -18.90 6.95
C LYS A 225 -1.35 -20.14 6.78
N GLY A 226 -1.95 -21.23 6.28
CA GLY A 226 -1.27 -22.50 6.05
C GLY A 226 -0.98 -23.34 7.30
N THR A 227 -1.39 -22.91 8.51
CA THR A 227 -1.24 -23.70 9.73
C THR A 227 -2.45 -24.61 9.97
N LYS A 228 -2.21 -25.76 10.63
CA LYS A 228 -3.27 -26.73 11.01
C LYS A 228 -4.38 -26.07 11.85
N PHE A 229 -4.03 -25.09 12.69
CA PHE A 229 -4.96 -24.47 13.64
C PHE A 229 -5.43 -23.07 13.19
N ALA A 230 -5.28 -22.71 11.92
CA ALA A 230 -5.54 -21.37 11.38
C ALA A 230 -6.90 -20.76 11.82
N LYS A 231 -7.99 -21.54 11.81
CA LYS A 231 -9.33 -21.10 12.24
C LYS A 231 -9.36 -20.74 13.73
N ASN A 232 -8.79 -21.59 14.57
CA ASN A 232 -8.74 -21.40 16.02
C ASN A 232 -7.86 -20.21 16.42
N ILE A 233 -6.70 -20.06 15.76
CA ILE A 233 -5.77 -18.95 15.96
C ILE A 233 -6.46 -17.64 15.64
N ARG A 234 -7.05 -17.49 14.44
CA ARG A 234 -7.77 -16.29 14.04
C ARG A 234 -8.93 -15.95 14.98
N SER A 235 -9.73 -16.96 15.37
CA SER A 235 -10.81 -16.78 16.33
C SER A 235 -10.33 -16.34 17.71
N SER A 236 -9.21 -16.87 18.19
CA SER A 236 -8.60 -16.49 19.47
C SER A 236 -8.05 -15.06 19.44
N LEU A 237 -7.36 -14.67 18.35
CA LEU A 237 -6.86 -13.30 18.16
C LEU A 237 -8.00 -12.27 18.10
N ALA A 238 -9.10 -12.59 17.39
CA ALA A 238 -10.28 -11.72 17.28
C ALA A 238 -10.95 -11.47 18.64
N ARG A 239 -10.92 -12.45 19.53
CA ARG A 239 -11.55 -12.42 20.85
C ARG A 239 -10.56 -12.24 22.00
N LEU A 240 -9.35 -11.76 21.73
CA LEU A 240 -8.28 -11.69 22.73
C LEU A 240 -8.69 -10.84 23.96
N HIS A 241 -9.51 -9.81 23.77
CA HIS A 241 -10.05 -8.98 24.85
C HIS A 241 -10.92 -9.72 25.87
N THR A 242 -11.43 -10.92 25.55
CA THR A 242 -12.24 -11.72 26.47
C THR A 242 -11.42 -12.57 27.45
N PHE A 243 -10.11 -12.67 27.23
CA PHE A 243 -9.24 -13.47 28.09
C PHE A 243 -8.69 -12.64 29.26
N LYS A 244 -8.79 -13.16 30.48
CA LYS A 244 -8.26 -12.51 31.70
C LYS A 244 -6.76 -12.24 31.64
N ARG A 245 -6.01 -13.04 30.89
CA ARG A 245 -4.55 -12.95 30.73
C ARG A 245 -4.19 -13.02 29.25
N PRO A 246 -4.39 -11.90 28.51
CA PRO A 246 -4.20 -11.87 27.05
C PRO A 246 -2.78 -12.20 26.62
N GLU A 247 -1.76 -11.79 27.39
CA GLU A 247 -0.36 -12.11 27.11
C GLU A 247 -0.10 -13.63 27.12
N LYS A 248 -0.55 -14.32 28.19
CA LYS A 248 -0.44 -15.79 28.24
C LYS A 248 -1.17 -16.47 27.09
N LYS A 249 -2.31 -15.91 26.69
CA LYS A 249 -3.06 -16.42 25.54
C LYS A 249 -2.30 -16.23 24.23
N LEU A 250 -1.63 -15.09 24.02
CA LEU A 250 -0.77 -14.86 22.86
C LEU A 250 0.39 -15.86 22.80
N ILE A 251 1.06 -16.15 23.92
CA ILE A 251 2.11 -17.19 24.00
C ILE A 251 1.55 -18.56 23.60
N GLN A 252 0.35 -18.93 24.07
CA GLN A 252 -0.30 -20.19 23.68
C GLN A 252 -0.61 -20.23 22.19
N ILE A 253 -1.04 -19.12 21.60
CA ILE A 253 -1.29 -19.00 20.17
C ILE A 253 0.02 -19.13 19.39
N ALA A 254 1.09 -18.47 19.83
CA ALA A 254 2.41 -18.58 19.20
C ALA A 254 2.90 -20.04 19.13
N ASN A 255 2.72 -20.81 20.20
CA ASN A 255 3.07 -22.25 20.22
C ASN A 255 2.22 -23.12 19.27
N GLN A 256 1.11 -22.62 18.73
CA GLN A 256 0.31 -23.29 17.70
C GLN A 256 0.73 -22.90 16.27
N LEU A 257 1.64 -21.93 16.12
CA LEU A 257 2.16 -21.45 14.83
C LEU A 257 3.44 -22.18 14.40
N GLY A 258 4.10 -22.83 15.35
CA GLY A 258 5.32 -23.60 15.14
C GLY A 258 5.07 -25.05 14.80
#